data_085cdd86cb5deccc4f8ff0705cf69836
#
_entry.id   085cdd86cb5deccc4f8ff0705cf69836
#
_cell.length_a   1.000
_cell.length_b   1.000
_cell.length_c   1.000
_cell.angle_alpha   90.00
_cell.angle_beta   90.00
_cell.angle_gamma   90.00
#
_symmetry.space_group_name_H-M   'P 1'
#
loop_
_entity.id
_entity.type
_entity.pdbx_description
1 polymer ?
#
loop_
_entity_poly.entity_id
_entity_poly.type
_entity_poly.pdbx_seq_one_letter_code
_entity_poly.pdbx_strand_id
1 'polypeptide(L)'
;QIDMIYALCPECHHKWRPHENRLLAKSGPGAYTPCPVCGATRGIAHGELPDLSIGHLDCDAFYASIEKRDRPELIDQPVIIGGGHRGVVATCCYVARKFGVRSAMPAFKARELCPDGVFLKPDMAKYQREGYKIRDMMRAVTPDIEPLSIDEAFMDLTEAQAMHGKTAAECLIDLQAKIRTEVGITVSVGLSYNKFLAKASPP
;
A
#
# COMPACT_ATOMS: atom_id res chain seq x y z
N GLN A 1 -1.72 24.12 -25.35
CA GLN A 1 -1.02 23.49 -24.18
C GLN A 1 -1.15 22.00 -24.41
N ILE A 2 -0.04 21.35 -24.76
CA ILE A 2 0.01 19.89 -24.94
C ILE A 2 0.05 19.32 -23.52
N ASP A 3 -0.95 18.54 -23.15
CA ASP A 3 -0.99 17.81 -21.88
C ASP A 3 0.25 16.94 -21.78
N MET A 4 1.15 17.30 -20.88
CA MET A 4 2.40 16.58 -20.68
C MET A 4 2.12 15.32 -19.86
N ILE A 5 2.08 14.17 -20.53
CA ILE A 5 1.99 12.87 -19.84
C ILE A 5 3.26 12.70 -19.01
N TYR A 6 3.06 12.49 -17.72
CA TYR A 6 4.12 12.28 -16.75
C TYR A 6 4.12 10.82 -16.28
N ALA A 7 5.28 10.20 -16.28
CA ALA A 7 5.45 8.83 -15.79
C ALA A 7 6.49 8.75 -14.67
N LEU A 8 6.25 7.87 -13.73
CA LEU A 8 7.08 7.67 -12.55
C LEU A 8 7.27 6.17 -12.29
N CYS A 9 8.50 5.76 -12.07
CA CYS A 9 8.83 4.38 -11.71
C CYS A 9 8.79 4.21 -10.19
N PRO A 10 7.98 3.28 -9.64
CA PRO A 10 7.95 3.01 -8.20
C PRO A 10 9.20 2.28 -7.69
N GLU A 11 10.01 1.67 -8.57
CA GLU A 11 11.19 0.91 -8.16
C GLU A 11 12.46 1.75 -8.11
N CYS A 12 12.77 2.51 -9.18
CA CYS A 12 14.00 3.31 -9.25
C CYS A 12 13.77 4.81 -9.18
N HIS A 13 12.51 5.25 -9.04
CA HIS A 13 12.07 6.64 -8.93
C HIS A 13 12.38 7.50 -10.16
N HIS A 14 12.76 6.86 -11.28
CA HIS A 14 12.98 7.57 -12.53
C HIS A 14 11.70 8.18 -13.06
N LYS A 15 11.79 9.43 -13.51
CA LYS A 15 10.68 10.18 -14.13
C LYS A 15 10.93 10.31 -15.61
N TRP A 16 9.90 10.11 -16.43
CA TRP A 16 10.01 10.30 -17.88
C TRP A 16 8.71 10.76 -18.50
N ARG A 17 8.82 11.18 -19.73
CA ARG A 17 7.67 11.48 -20.59
C ARG A 17 7.53 10.32 -21.56
N PRO A 18 6.47 9.51 -21.46
CA PRO A 18 6.21 8.46 -22.42
C PRO A 18 5.95 9.09 -23.79
N HIS A 19 6.50 8.52 -24.84
CA HIS A 19 6.21 8.98 -26.20
C HIS A 19 4.71 8.82 -26.52
N GLU A 20 4.08 9.89 -26.99
CA GLU A 20 2.64 10.04 -27.15
C GLU A 20 1.95 8.92 -27.97
N ASN A 21 2.67 8.28 -28.88
CA ASN A 21 2.07 7.34 -29.84
C ASN A 21 1.83 5.92 -29.32
N ARG A 22 2.28 5.56 -28.13
CA ARG A 22 2.09 4.19 -27.58
C ARG A 22 1.09 4.08 -26.45
N LEU A 23 0.82 5.14 -25.73
CA LEU A 23 -0.02 5.11 -24.52
C LEU A 23 -1.48 5.47 -24.79
N LEU A 24 -1.75 6.34 -25.75
CA LEU A 24 -3.11 6.78 -26.04
C LEU A 24 -3.95 5.73 -26.80
N ALA A 25 -3.31 4.72 -27.37
CA ALA A 25 -4.02 3.75 -28.23
C ALA A 25 -4.63 2.56 -27.51
N LYS A 26 -4.30 2.26 -26.25
CA LYS A 26 -4.71 0.99 -25.60
C LYS A 26 -5.11 1.02 -24.13
N SER A 27 -5.08 2.14 -23.41
CA SER A 27 -5.32 2.09 -21.98
C SER A 27 -5.99 3.36 -21.46
N GLY A 28 -7.01 3.16 -20.66
CA GLY A 28 -7.66 4.20 -19.85
C GLY A 28 -6.71 4.83 -18.82
N PRO A 29 -7.21 5.73 -17.96
CA PRO A 29 -6.41 6.36 -16.91
C PRO A 29 -5.71 5.31 -16.05
N GLY A 30 -4.39 5.45 -15.85
CA GLY A 30 -3.55 4.51 -15.10
C GLY A 30 -2.77 3.51 -15.97
N ALA A 31 -2.43 3.86 -17.20
CA ALA A 31 -1.61 3.01 -18.06
C ALA A 31 -0.23 2.72 -17.46
N TYR A 32 0.08 1.43 -17.32
CA TYR A 32 1.43 0.98 -16.92
C TYR A 32 2.37 1.05 -18.12
N THR A 33 3.55 1.64 -17.92
CA THR A 33 4.62 1.66 -18.92
C THR A 33 5.90 1.10 -18.34
N PRO A 34 6.69 0.31 -19.11
CA PRO A 34 7.99 -0.12 -18.63
C PRO A 34 8.91 1.08 -18.36
N CYS A 35 9.61 1.04 -17.24
CA CYS A 35 10.61 2.05 -16.93
C CYS A 35 11.80 1.93 -17.88
N PRO A 36 12.22 3.02 -18.56
CA PRO A 36 13.34 2.97 -19.49
C PRO A 36 14.71 2.76 -18.82
N VAL A 37 14.79 2.94 -17.50
CA VAL A 37 16.06 2.83 -16.74
C VAL A 37 16.21 1.45 -16.13
N CYS A 38 15.21 0.95 -15.38
CA CYS A 38 15.34 -0.32 -14.67
C CYS A 38 14.49 -1.45 -15.29
N GLY A 39 13.69 -1.17 -16.32
CA GLY A 39 12.83 -2.16 -16.96
C GLY A 39 11.61 -2.60 -16.15
N ALA A 40 11.39 -2.04 -14.95
CA ALA A 40 10.22 -2.36 -14.12
C ALA A 40 8.93 -2.11 -14.91
N THR A 41 8.02 -3.07 -14.87
CA THR A 41 6.78 -3.05 -15.68
C THR A 41 5.64 -2.25 -15.04
N ARG A 42 5.84 -1.69 -13.85
CA ARG A 42 4.83 -0.99 -13.05
C ARG A 42 4.97 0.54 -13.06
N GLY A 43 5.57 1.12 -14.11
CA GLY A 43 5.61 2.57 -14.26
C GLY A 43 4.20 3.16 -14.29
N ILE A 44 3.95 4.16 -13.46
CA ILE A 44 2.66 4.87 -13.38
C ILE A 44 2.72 6.07 -14.30
N ALA A 45 1.77 6.20 -15.23
CA ALA A 45 1.68 7.35 -16.13
C ALA A 45 0.28 7.98 -16.08
N HIS A 46 0.22 9.27 -15.79
CA HIS A 46 -1.01 10.04 -15.78
C HIS A 46 -0.72 11.52 -16.02
N GLY A 47 -1.49 12.17 -16.90
CA GLY A 47 -1.27 13.59 -17.23
C GLY A 47 -1.38 14.55 -16.06
N GLU A 48 -2.24 14.22 -15.10
CA GLU A 48 -2.49 15.03 -13.90
C GLU A 48 -1.66 14.60 -12.67
N LEU A 49 -0.78 13.61 -12.84
CA LEU A 49 0.00 13.05 -11.71
C LEU A 49 0.72 14.12 -10.88
N PRO A 50 1.30 15.19 -11.48
CA PRO A 50 1.95 16.25 -10.70
C PRO A 50 1.00 17.10 -9.85
N ASP A 51 -0.29 17.11 -10.18
CA ASP A 51 -1.30 18.00 -9.58
C ASP A 51 -2.14 17.28 -8.50
N LEU A 52 -2.05 15.95 -8.41
CA LEU A 52 -2.78 15.19 -7.40
C LEU A 52 -2.11 15.37 -6.05
N SER A 53 -2.91 15.58 -4.99
CA SER A 53 -2.40 15.98 -3.69
C SER A 53 -2.94 15.21 -2.49
N ILE A 54 -4.03 14.44 -2.64
CA ILE A 54 -4.61 13.66 -1.55
C ILE A 54 -4.16 12.22 -1.67
N GLY A 55 -3.32 11.79 -0.74
CA GLY A 55 -2.82 10.42 -0.62
C GLY A 55 -3.67 9.59 0.33
N HIS A 56 -3.74 8.29 0.04
CA HIS A 56 -4.26 7.27 0.92
C HIS A 56 -3.21 6.17 1.06
N LEU A 57 -2.93 5.74 2.28
CA LEU A 57 -1.98 4.67 2.58
C LEU A 57 -2.68 3.61 3.43
N ASP A 58 -2.51 2.36 3.04
CA ASP A 58 -3.05 1.18 3.73
C ASP A 58 -1.98 0.09 3.79
N CYS A 59 -1.70 -0.45 4.97
CA CYS A 59 -0.72 -1.51 5.15
C CYS A 59 -1.31 -2.86 4.72
N ASP A 60 -0.62 -3.56 3.83
CA ASP A 60 -1.08 -4.81 3.26
C ASP A 60 -1.12 -5.93 4.30
N ALA A 61 -2.33 -6.48 4.58
CA ALA A 61 -2.55 -7.54 5.56
C ALA A 61 -1.75 -7.32 6.85
N PHE A 62 -1.87 -6.15 7.45
CA PHE A 62 -0.96 -5.55 8.42
C PHE A 62 -0.46 -6.50 9.50
N TYR A 63 -1.36 -7.11 10.28
CA TYR A 63 -0.97 -8.00 11.38
C TYR A 63 -0.24 -9.24 10.87
N ALA A 64 -0.74 -9.86 9.82
CA ALA A 64 -0.13 -11.03 9.22
C ALA A 64 1.24 -10.72 8.61
N SER A 65 1.41 -9.55 8.01
CA SER A 65 2.68 -9.09 7.46
C SER A 65 3.75 -8.90 8.54
N ILE A 66 3.38 -8.32 9.68
CA ILE A 66 4.29 -8.18 10.83
C ILE A 66 4.71 -9.57 11.35
N GLU A 67 3.78 -10.50 11.49
CA GLU A 67 4.09 -11.86 11.96
C GLU A 67 5.00 -12.60 10.98
N LYS A 68 4.78 -12.47 9.68
CA LYS A 68 5.64 -13.07 8.66
C LYS A 68 7.03 -12.43 8.62
N ARG A 69 7.12 -11.11 8.82
CA ARG A 69 8.40 -10.41 8.96
C ARG A 69 9.24 -10.96 10.11
N ASP A 70 8.60 -11.11 11.28
CA ASP A 70 9.27 -11.55 12.50
C ASP A 70 9.56 -13.07 12.51
N ARG A 71 8.80 -13.82 11.71
CA ARG A 71 8.93 -15.28 11.55
C ARG A 71 8.99 -15.65 10.06
N PRO A 72 10.18 -15.59 9.44
CA PRO A 72 10.36 -15.82 8.00
C PRO A 72 9.90 -17.21 7.52
N GLU A 73 9.86 -18.21 8.42
CA GLU A 73 9.33 -19.54 8.12
C GLU A 73 7.85 -19.54 7.74
N LEU A 74 7.13 -18.47 8.08
CA LEU A 74 5.71 -18.31 7.77
C LEU A 74 5.44 -17.63 6.42
N ILE A 75 6.48 -17.24 5.67
CA ILE A 75 6.30 -16.37 4.50
C ILE A 75 5.36 -16.96 3.46
N ASP A 76 5.45 -18.26 3.20
CA ASP A 76 4.62 -18.98 2.24
C ASP A 76 3.42 -19.69 2.87
N GLN A 77 3.24 -19.54 4.17
CA GLN A 77 2.17 -20.19 4.93
C GLN A 77 0.88 -19.37 4.92
N PRO A 78 -0.28 -20.02 4.98
CA PRO A 78 -1.57 -19.33 5.17
C PRO A 78 -1.71 -18.87 6.62
N VAL A 79 -1.27 -17.65 6.91
CA VAL A 79 -1.32 -17.04 8.26
C VAL A 79 -2.65 -16.36 8.50
N ILE A 80 -3.29 -16.70 9.62
CA ILE A 80 -4.58 -16.18 10.06
C ILE A 80 -4.41 -15.63 11.48
N ILE A 81 -4.72 -14.35 11.66
CA ILE A 81 -4.63 -13.68 12.96
C ILE A 81 -6.00 -13.64 13.61
N GLY A 82 -6.08 -14.13 14.84
CA GLY A 82 -7.34 -14.21 15.58
C GLY A 82 -7.75 -15.67 15.83
N GLY A 83 -9.01 -15.87 16.17
CA GLY A 83 -9.57 -17.21 16.16
C GLY A 83 -9.30 -18.05 17.41
N GLY A 84 -9.51 -17.52 18.60
CA GLY A 84 -9.79 -18.39 19.75
C GLY A 84 -10.96 -19.34 19.43
N HIS A 85 -11.20 -20.35 20.27
CA HIS A 85 -12.16 -21.43 19.98
C HIS A 85 -13.56 -20.95 19.54
N ARG A 86 -14.00 -19.77 19.99
CA ARG A 86 -15.27 -19.09 19.62
C ARG A 86 -15.04 -17.71 19.00
N GLY A 87 -13.84 -17.42 18.53
CA GLY A 87 -13.47 -16.12 18.01
C GLY A 87 -13.70 -15.98 16.51
N VAL A 88 -13.37 -14.78 16.02
CA VAL A 88 -13.39 -14.43 14.61
C VAL A 88 -11.97 -14.17 14.10
N VAL A 89 -11.80 -14.25 12.79
CA VAL A 89 -10.59 -13.82 12.08
C VAL A 89 -10.48 -12.29 12.18
N ALA A 90 -9.39 -11.79 12.74
CA ALA A 90 -9.10 -10.36 12.72
C ALA A 90 -8.60 -9.94 11.33
N THR A 91 -7.58 -10.62 10.83
CA THR A 91 -7.06 -10.48 9.47
C THR A 91 -6.38 -11.78 9.04
N CYS A 92 -6.08 -11.89 7.75
CA CYS A 92 -5.33 -13.02 7.21
C CYS A 92 -4.45 -12.57 6.06
N CYS A 93 -3.36 -13.31 5.81
CA CYS A 93 -2.47 -13.04 4.69
C CYS A 93 -3.12 -13.41 3.34
N TYR A 94 -2.46 -12.97 2.27
CA TYR A 94 -2.92 -13.23 0.90
C TYR A 94 -3.04 -14.73 0.59
N VAL A 95 -2.11 -15.55 1.11
CA VAL A 95 -2.15 -17.01 0.93
C VAL A 95 -3.44 -17.60 1.52
N ALA A 96 -3.79 -17.22 2.76
CA ALA A 96 -5.03 -17.66 3.39
C ALA A 96 -6.29 -17.18 2.66
N ARG A 97 -6.26 -15.96 2.09
CA ARG A 97 -7.38 -15.43 1.30
C ARG A 97 -7.69 -16.25 0.05
N LYS A 98 -6.70 -16.91 -0.53
CA LYS A 98 -6.90 -17.83 -1.68
C LYS A 98 -7.78 -19.03 -1.32
N PHE A 99 -7.79 -19.44 -0.04
CA PHE A 99 -8.67 -20.48 0.48
C PHE A 99 -10.07 -19.98 0.86
N GLY A 100 -10.35 -18.70 0.64
CA GLY A 100 -11.64 -18.09 0.97
C GLY A 100 -11.73 -17.50 2.38
N VAL A 101 -10.65 -17.50 3.16
CA VAL A 101 -10.63 -16.89 4.49
C VAL A 101 -10.74 -15.37 4.36
N ARG A 102 -11.54 -14.75 5.24
CA ARG A 102 -11.80 -13.30 5.28
C ARG A 102 -11.84 -12.80 6.71
N SER A 103 -11.58 -11.51 6.89
CA SER A 103 -11.79 -10.81 8.17
C SER A 103 -13.24 -10.92 8.63
N ALA A 104 -13.45 -10.93 9.94
CA ALA A 104 -14.72 -11.13 10.63
C ALA A 104 -15.37 -12.53 10.43
N MET A 105 -14.74 -13.42 9.69
CA MET A 105 -15.20 -14.80 9.53
C MET A 105 -15.08 -15.55 10.86
N PRO A 106 -16.05 -16.40 11.22
CA PRO A 106 -15.92 -17.30 12.37
C PRO A 106 -14.69 -18.22 12.23
N ALA A 107 -13.93 -18.36 13.29
CA ALA A 107 -12.68 -19.14 13.27
C ALA A 107 -12.87 -20.61 12.85
N PHE A 108 -13.98 -21.22 13.28
CA PHE A 108 -14.29 -22.60 12.88
C PHE A 108 -14.44 -22.72 11.36
N LYS A 109 -15.11 -21.76 10.73
CA LYS A 109 -15.29 -21.74 9.27
C LYS A 109 -13.97 -21.50 8.55
N ALA A 110 -13.12 -20.63 9.09
CA ALA A 110 -11.78 -20.41 8.54
C ALA A 110 -10.93 -21.70 8.61
N ARG A 111 -11.05 -22.51 9.66
CA ARG A 111 -10.37 -23.81 9.77
C ARG A 111 -10.89 -24.85 8.78
N GLU A 112 -12.19 -24.82 8.50
CA GLU A 112 -12.77 -25.70 7.46
C GLU A 112 -12.24 -25.35 6.06
N LEU A 113 -12.15 -24.05 5.75
CA LEU A 113 -11.67 -23.55 4.45
C LEU A 113 -10.16 -23.70 4.27
N CYS A 114 -9.40 -23.56 5.34
CA CYS A 114 -7.94 -23.61 5.34
C CYS A 114 -7.42 -24.49 6.48
N PRO A 115 -7.49 -25.84 6.31
CA PRO A 115 -7.09 -26.78 7.37
C PRO A 115 -5.64 -26.63 7.82
N ASP A 116 -4.75 -26.29 6.87
CA ASP A 116 -3.32 -26.08 7.10
C ASP A 116 -2.98 -24.65 7.54
N GLY A 117 -3.99 -23.84 7.83
CA GLY A 117 -3.81 -22.46 8.27
C GLY A 117 -3.07 -22.34 9.59
N VAL A 118 -2.12 -21.42 9.65
CA VAL A 118 -1.39 -21.09 10.89
C VAL A 118 -2.16 -19.98 11.63
N PHE A 119 -2.85 -20.38 12.70
CA PHE A 119 -3.64 -19.46 13.52
C PHE A 119 -2.79 -18.88 14.62
N LEU A 120 -2.67 -17.55 14.64
CA LEU A 120 -1.87 -16.80 15.61
C LEU A 120 -2.76 -15.89 16.45
N LYS A 121 -2.47 -15.84 17.73
CA LYS A 121 -3.10 -14.88 18.64
C LYS A 121 -2.64 -13.47 18.31
N PRO A 122 -3.55 -12.47 18.22
CA PRO A 122 -3.16 -11.08 18.00
C PRO A 122 -2.25 -10.54 19.11
N ASP A 123 -1.15 -9.91 18.73
CA ASP A 123 -0.29 -9.11 19.60
C ASP A 123 -0.54 -7.62 19.33
N MET A 124 -1.60 -7.09 19.92
CA MET A 124 -2.04 -5.71 19.67
C MET A 124 -1.00 -4.68 20.08
N ALA A 125 -0.23 -4.93 21.12
CA ALA A 125 0.83 -4.03 21.58
C ALA A 125 1.95 -3.91 20.52
N LYS A 126 2.33 -5.03 19.92
CA LYS A 126 3.30 -5.06 18.81
C LYS A 126 2.76 -4.32 17.58
N TYR A 127 1.54 -4.61 17.17
CA TYR A 127 0.94 -3.98 15.99
C TYR A 127 0.78 -2.47 16.17
N GLN A 128 0.41 -2.02 17.36
CA GLN A 128 0.34 -0.59 17.68
C GLN A 128 1.71 0.09 17.57
N ARG A 129 2.77 -0.52 18.10
CA ARG A 129 4.14 0.04 17.98
C ARG A 129 4.55 0.20 16.53
N GLU A 130 4.32 -0.82 15.70
CA GLU A 130 4.66 -0.77 14.28
C GLU A 130 3.79 0.26 13.52
N GLY A 131 2.50 0.34 13.83
CA GLY A 131 1.62 1.35 13.27
C GLY A 131 2.04 2.78 13.63
N TYR A 132 2.48 3.02 14.86
CA TYR A 132 3.01 4.33 15.26
C TYR A 132 4.30 4.69 14.54
N LYS A 133 5.21 3.74 14.30
CA LYS A 133 6.41 3.98 13.49
C LYS A 133 6.04 4.45 12.08
N ILE A 134 5.12 3.77 11.43
CA ILE A 134 4.65 4.13 10.08
C ILE A 134 4.01 5.51 10.10
N ARG A 135 3.19 5.80 11.11
CA ARG A 135 2.55 7.12 11.26
C ARG A 135 3.57 8.23 11.46
N ASP A 136 4.63 8.01 12.21
CA ASP A 136 5.72 8.98 12.36
C ASP A 136 6.46 9.19 11.04
N MET A 137 6.66 8.15 10.24
CA MET A 137 7.21 8.27 8.90
C MET A 137 6.29 9.08 7.97
N MET A 138 4.97 8.92 8.07
CA MET A 138 3.99 9.73 7.35
C MET A 138 4.07 11.21 7.78
N ARG A 139 4.18 11.49 9.07
CA ARG A 139 4.30 12.86 9.61
C ARG A 139 5.58 13.56 9.15
N ALA A 140 6.64 12.83 8.87
CA ALA A 140 7.86 13.39 8.28
C ALA A 140 7.63 13.87 6.83
N VAL A 141 6.63 13.35 6.15
CA VAL A 141 6.24 13.77 4.79
C VAL A 141 5.28 14.95 4.84
N THR A 142 4.25 14.89 5.68
CA THR A 142 3.28 15.98 5.88
C THR A 142 2.73 15.96 7.30
N PRO A 143 2.50 17.12 7.93
CA PRO A 143 1.80 17.18 9.21
C PRO A 143 0.29 16.87 9.09
N ASP A 144 -0.27 17.01 7.89
CA ASP A 144 -1.71 16.88 7.64
C ASP A 144 -2.09 15.43 7.34
N ILE A 145 -2.23 14.65 8.40
CA ILE A 145 -2.59 13.24 8.36
C ILE A 145 -3.95 13.05 9.04
N GLU A 146 -4.82 12.26 8.41
CA GLU A 146 -6.07 11.79 9.01
C GLU A 146 -6.01 10.26 9.16
N PRO A 147 -5.68 9.75 10.35
CA PRO A 147 -5.71 8.32 10.61
C PRO A 147 -7.16 7.80 10.59
N LEU A 148 -7.37 6.69 9.86
CA LEU A 148 -8.64 5.97 9.84
C LEU A 148 -8.60 4.77 10.77
N SER A 149 -7.46 4.12 10.85
CA SER A 149 -7.19 2.98 11.71
C SER A 149 -5.69 2.93 12.08
N ILE A 150 -5.27 1.85 12.72
CA ILE A 150 -3.87 1.64 13.08
C ILE A 150 -2.95 1.52 11.84
N ASP A 151 -3.49 1.05 10.73
CA ASP A 151 -2.79 0.68 9.50
C ASP A 151 -3.22 1.49 8.26
N GLU A 152 -4.12 2.46 8.43
CA GLU A 152 -4.71 3.22 7.32
C GLU A 152 -4.80 4.72 7.66
N ALA A 153 -4.44 5.56 6.71
CA ALA A 153 -4.58 7.02 6.86
C ALA A 153 -4.68 7.73 5.50
N PHE A 154 -5.32 8.90 5.53
CA PHE A 154 -5.19 9.90 4.48
C PHE A 154 -4.04 10.86 4.81
N MET A 155 -3.44 11.41 3.74
CA MET A 155 -2.38 12.41 3.79
C MET A 155 -2.73 13.56 2.83
N ASP A 156 -2.74 14.77 3.34
CA ASP A 156 -2.80 15.95 2.47
C ASP A 156 -1.37 16.33 2.08
N LEU A 157 -1.05 16.16 0.81
CA LEU A 157 0.27 16.40 0.23
C LEU A 157 0.32 17.67 -0.63
N THR A 158 -0.65 18.58 -0.45
CA THR A 158 -0.73 19.85 -1.21
C THR A 158 0.57 20.65 -1.10
N GLU A 159 1.19 20.69 0.08
CA GLU A 159 2.42 21.43 0.33
C GLU A 159 3.71 20.62 0.08
N ALA A 160 3.59 19.40 -0.46
CA ALA A 160 4.74 18.50 -0.63
C ALA A 160 5.84 19.10 -1.52
N GLN A 161 5.47 19.80 -2.60
CA GLN A 161 6.43 20.46 -3.48
C GLN A 161 7.21 21.58 -2.74
N ALA A 162 6.53 22.38 -1.92
CA ALA A 162 7.17 23.44 -1.13
C ALA A 162 8.07 22.85 -0.03
N MET A 163 7.61 21.80 0.64
CA MET A 163 8.34 21.20 1.77
C MET A 163 9.55 20.34 1.32
N HIS A 164 9.42 19.61 0.23
CA HIS A 164 10.38 18.56 -0.16
C HIS A 164 10.98 18.74 -1.56
N GLY A 165 10.51 19.70 -2.35
CA GLY A 165 10.91 19.86 -3.75
C GLY A 165 10.48 18.69 -4.65
N LYS A 166 9.48 17.90 -4.22
CA LYS A 166 8.97 16.70 -4.90
C LYS A 166 7.46 16.78 -5.05
N THR A 167 6.91 16.13 -6.08
CA THR A 167 5.46 15.99 -6.22
C THR A 167 4.90 15.07 -5.13
N ALA A 168 3.58 15.12 -4.90
CA ALA A 168 2.90 14.23 -3.98
C ALA A 168 3.12 12.75 -4.33
N ALA A 169 3.07 12.40 -5.62
CA ALA A 169 3.34 11.05 -6.09
C ALA A 169 4.75 10.57 -5.73
N GLU A 170 5.76 11.40 -5.92
CA GLU A 170 7.14 11.09 -5.54
C GLU A 170 7.30 10.90 -4.03
N CYS A 171 6.67 11.75 -3.23
CA CYS A 171 6.67 11.62 -1.76
C CYS A 171 6.03 10.30 -1.31
N LEU A 172 4.92 9.88 -1.92
CA LEU A 172 4.27 8.61 -1.58
C LEU A 172 5.11 7.40 -1.97
N ILE A 173 5.75 7.41 -3.13
CA ILE A 173 6.63 6.34 -3.58
C ILE A 173 7.87 6.23 -2.68
N ASP A 174 8.47 7.35 -2.33
CA ASP A 174 9.59 7.39 -1.38
C ASP A 174 9.18 6.83 -0.02
N LEU A 175 8.01 7.21 0.48
CA LEU A 175 7.46 6.70 1.73
C LEU A 175 7.19 5.20 1.68
N GLN A 176 6.59 4.70 0.60
CA GLN A 176 6.33 3.28 0.37
C GLN A 176 7.65 2.47 0.40
N ALA A 177 8.68 2.93 -0.29
CA ALA A 177 9.99 2.30 -0.29
C ALA A 177 10.66 2.34 1.09
N LYS A 178 10.54 3.45 1.81
CA LYS A 178 11.08 3.61 3.16
C LYS A 178 10.41 2.68 4.18
N ILE A 179 9.10 2.56 4.14
CA ILE A 179 8.35 1.62 5.00
C ILE A 179 8.80 0.19 4.72
N ARG A 180 8.91 -0.20 3.45
CA ARG A 180 9.39 -1.53 3.07
C ARG A 180 10.79 -1.82 3.61
N THR A 181 11.70 -0.85 3.56
CA THR A 181 13.09 -1.01 4.00
C THR A 181 13.22 -0.96 5.52
N GLU A 182 12.58 -0.01 6.20
CA GLU A 182 12.78 0.24 7.63
C GLU A 182 11.82 -0.55 8.53
N VAL A 183 10.59 -0.79 8.06
CA VAL A 183 9.57 -1.55 8.81
C VAL A 183 9.45 -2.99 8.33
N GLY A 184 9.83 -3.26 7.09
CA GLY A 184 9.83 -4.61 6.52
C GLY A 184 8.46 -5.13 6.11
N ILE A 185 7.51 -4.25 5.86
CA ILE A 185 6.17 -4.60 5.34
C ILE A 185 5.87 -3.79 4.08
N THR A 186 4.88 -4.23 3.32
CA THR A 186 4.40 -3.50 2.15
C THR A 186 3.16 -2.69 2.46
N VAL A 187 3.00 -1.59 1.76
CA VAL A 187 1.82 -0.72 1.84
C VAL A 187 1.29 -0.43 0.45
N SER A 188 -0.02 -0.30 0.35
CA SER A 188 -0.71 0.17 -0.84
C SER A 188 -0.96 1.67 -0.72
N VAL A 189 -0.68 2.42 -1.78
CA VAL A 189 -0.88 3.86 -1.82
C VAL A 189 -1.80 4.24 -2.98
N GLY A 190 -2.70 5.19 -2.73
CA GLY A 190 -3.54 5.81 -3.74
C GLY A 190 -3.33 7.33 -3.71
N LEU A 191 -3.53 7.98 -4.85
CA LEU A 191 -3.38 9.42 -4.99
C LEU A 191 -4.48 9.99 -5.87
N SER A 192 -5.15 11.05 -5.43
CA SER A 192 -6.23 11.68 -6.16
C SER A 192 -6.44 13.13 -5.71
N TYR A 193 -7.48 13.77 -6.27
CA TYR A 193 -7.94 15.11 -5.86
C TYR A 193 -8.73 15.12 -4.55
N ASN A 194 -9.32 14.00 -4.16
CA ASN A 194 -10.14 13.89 -2.96
C ASN A 194 -9.96 12.53 -2.28
N LYS A 195 -10.37 12.45 -1.01
CA LYS A 195 -10.23 11.27 -0.16
C LYS A 195 -10.94 10.04 -0.71
N PHE A 196 -12.15 10.20 -1.24
CA PHE A 196 -12.93 9.08 -1.77
C PHE A 196 -12.21 8.41 -2.94
N LEU A 197 -11.75 9.19 -3.92
CA LEU A 197 -11.05 8.67 -5.08
C LEU A 197 -9.66 8.13 -4.73
N ALA A 198 -8.94 8.74 -3.77
CA ALA A 198 -7.64 8.25 -3.32
C ALA A 198 -7.75 6.84 -2.70
N LYS A 199 -8.77 6.60 -1.88
CA LYS A 199 -9.03 5.29 -1.27
C LYS A 199 -9.52 4.25 -2.30
N ALA A 200 -10.25 4.65 -3.31
CA ALA A 200 -10.79 3.78 -4.36
C ALA A 200 -9.77 3.46 -5.47
N SER A 201 -8.61 4.14 -5.49
CA SER A 201 -7.56 3.86 -6.48
C SER A 201 -7.05 2.43 -6.29
N PRO A 202 -6.98 1.61 -7.34
CA PRO A 202 -6.41 0.28 -7.24
C PRO A 202 -4.93 0.36 -6.89
N PRO A 203 -4.40 -0.63 -6.19
CA PRO A 203 -2.98 -0.71 -5.83
C PRO A 203 -2.08 -0.87 -7.06
#